data_05a3cb31bc006df9b84bc48a43ff971b
#
_entry.id   05a3cb31bc006df9b84bc48a43ff971b
#
_cell.length_a   1.000
_cell.length_b   1.000
_cell.length_c   1.000
_cell.angle_alpha   90.00
_cell.angle_beta   90.00
_cell.angle_gamma   90.00
#
_symmetry.space_group_name_H-M   'P 1'
#
loop_
_entity.id
_entity.type
_entity.pdbx_description
1 polymer ?
#
loop_
_entity_poly.entity_id
_entity_poly.type
_entity_poly.pdbx_seq_one_letter_code
_entity_poly.pdbx_strand_id
1 'polypeptide(L)'
;MANLQGLHQLTLVLDDGTKKEVKLRPIDFVALERKFGQRPASELENLGFEELMYLCWNASKRTGVTDDFDKWLNTVATIDGLGGEDPK
;
A
#
# COMPACT_ATOMS: atom_id res chain seq x y z
N MET A 1 -15.14 -12.41 7.60
CA MET A 1 -14.88 -11.51 6.52
C MET A 1 -13.62 -10.72 6.73
N ALA A 2 -12.88 -10.54 5.68
CA ALA A 2 -11.64 -9.79 5.81
C ALA A 2 -11.91 -8.38 6.26
N ASN A 3 -11.11 -7.91 7.18
CA ASN A 3 -11.23 -6.56 7.66
C ASN A 3 -10.25 -5.68 6.89
N LEU A 4 -10.78 -4.92 5.95
CA LEU A 4 -9.96 -4.08 5.11
C LEU A 4 -9.74 -2.69 5.68
N GLN A 5 -10.30 -2.41 6.85
CA GLN A 5 -10.17 -1.07 7.40
C GLN A 5 -8.72 -0.70 7.68
N GLY A 6 -7.91 -1.67 8.10
CA GLY A 6 -6.51 -1.42 8.35
C GLY A 6 -5.73 -1.09 7.11
N LEU A 7 -6.23 -1.49 5.94
CA LEU A 7 -5.59 -1.21 4.67
C LEU A 7 -6.22 -0.05 3.94
N HIS A 8 -7.32 0.48 4.49
CA HIS A 8 -8.05 1.54 3.81
C HIS A 8 -7.24 2.82 3.74
N GLN A 9 -6.50 3.11 4.78
CA GLN A 9 -5.73 4.35 4.84
C GLN A 9 -4.41 4.08 5.52
N LEU A 10 -3.34 4.40 4.83
CA LEU A 10 -1.99 4.18 5.34
C LEU A 10 -1.21 5.48 5.23
N THR A 11 -0.20 5.62 6.07
CA THR A 11 0.68 6.77 6.01
C THR A 11 2.06 6.31 5.60
N LEU A 12 2.55 6.84 4.50
CA LEU A 12 3.91 6.56 4.05
C LEU A 12 4.85 7.60 4.63
N VAL A 13 5.99 7.15 5.11
CA VAL A 13 7.04 8.05 5.53
C VAL A 13 8.15 7.96 4.50
N LEU A 14 8.46 9.07 3.88
CA LEU A 14 9.47 9.12 2.83
C LEU A 14 10.85 9.31 3.43
N ASP A 15 11.87 9.10 2.60
CA ASP A 15 13.25 9.19 3.07
C ASP A 15 13.60 10.54 3.66
N ASP A 16 12.95 11.60 3.19
CA ASP A 16 13.21 12.93 3.70
C ASP A 16 12.37 13.28 4.93
N GLY A 17 11.62 12.31 5.45
CA GLY A 17 10.78 12.53 6.62
C GLY A 17 9.38 13.00 6.32
N THR A 18 9.08 13.28 5.06
CA THR A 18 7.75 13.70 4.68
C THR A 18 6.76 12.55 4.87
N LYS A 19 5.57 12.87 5.38
CA LYS A 19 4.52 11.89 5.55
C LYS A 19 3.43 12.14 4.51
N LYS A 20 2.98 11.06 3.89
CA LYS A 20 1.92 11.13 2.89
C LYS A 20 0.86 10.11 3.21
N GLU A 21 -0.38 10.54 3.30
CA GLU A 21 -1.48 9.61 3.48
C GLU A 21 -1.86 9.00 2.15
N VAL A 22 -2.11 7.70 2.19
CA VAL A 22 -2.55 6.95 1.02
C VAL A 22 -3.87 6.32 1.35
N LYS A 23 -4.88 6.61 0.54
CA LYS A 23 -6.19 6.00 0.71
C LYS A 23 -6.37 4.96 -0.37
N LEU A 24 -6.52 3.72 0.06
CA LEU A 24 -6.70 2.61 -0.87
C LEU A 24 -8.16 2.51 -1.28
N ARG A 25 -8.39 2.21 -2.52
CA ARG A 25 -9.72 2.11 -3.08
C ARG A 25 -9.86 0.78 -3.80
N PRO A 26 -11.10 0.36 -4.08
CA PRO A 26 -11.29 -0.92 -4.78
C PRO A 26 -10.47 -1.03 -6.06
N ILE A 27 -10.27 0.07 -6.77
CA ILE A 27 -9.50 0.00 -8.00
C ILE A 27 -8.06 -0.42 -7.74
N ASP A 28 -7.53 -0.09 -6.56
CA ASP A 28 -6.17 -0.51 -6.21
C ASP A 28 -6.09 -2.00 -6.02
N PHE A 29 -7.12 -2.58 -5.41
CA PHE A 29 -7.16 -4.03 -5.21
C PHE A 29 -7.38 -4.76 -6.53
N VAL A 30 -8.14 -4.17 -7.43
CA VAL A 30 -8.29 -4.75 -8.77
C VAL A 30 -6.94 -4.73 -9.49
N ALA A 31 -6.20 -3.64 -9.37
CA ALA A 31 -4.88 -3.57 -9.98
C ALA A 31 -3.95 -4.63 -9.40
N LEU A 32 -4.07 -4.87 -8.10
CA LEU A 32 -3.28 -5.90 -7.45
C LEU A 32 -3.59 -7.28 -8.05
N GLU A 33 -4.87 -7.58 -8.23
CA GLU A 33 -5.26 -8.86 -8.81
C GLU A 33 -4.73 -9.02 -10.21
N ARG A 34 -4.75 -7.94 -10.97
CA ARG A 34 -4.26 -8.01 -12.35
C ARG A 34 -2.76 -8.24 -12.42
N LYS A 35 -2.06 -7.78 -11.40
CA LYS A 35 -0.61 -7.92 -11.37
C LYS A 35 -0.16 -9.25 -10.76
N PHE A 36 -0.79 -9.66 -9.68
CA PHE A 36 -0.33 -10.78 -8.88
C PHE A 36 -1.27 -11.98 -8.91
N GLY A 37 -2.45 -11.84 -9.50
CA GLY A 37 -3.42 -12.91 -9.55
C GLY A 37 -4.51 -12.72 -8.51
N GLN A 38 -5.62 -13.38 -8.74
CA GLN A 38 -6.77 -13.27 -7.86
C GLN A 38 -6.54 -14.07 -6.59
N ARG A 39 -7.16 -13.60 -5.53
CA ARG A 39 -7.16 -14.31 -4.27
C ARG A 39 -8.46 -14.01 -3.53
N PRO A 40 -8.89 -14.91 -2.63
CA PRO A 40 -10.09 -14.65 -1.85
C PRO A 40 -9.91 -13.41 -0.99
N ALA A 41 -11.02 -12.72 -0.74
CA ALA A 41 -10.96 -11.53 0.11
C ALA A 41 -10.38 -11.84 1.48
N SER A 42 -10.59 -13.05 1.97
CA SER A 42 -10.06 -13.42 3.27
C SER A 42 -8.54 -13.43 3.32
N GLU A 43 -7.88 -13.46 2.17
CA GLU A 43 -6.43 -13.47 2.14
C GLU A 43 -5.84 -12.08 1.97
N LEU A 44 -6.67 -11.06 1.85
CA LEU A 44 -6.17 -9.70 1.71
C LEU A 44 -5.43 -9.23 2.94
N GLU A 45 -5.66 -9.87 4.09
CA GLU A 45 -4.94 -9.53 5.29
C GLU A 45 -3.55 -10.14 5.32
N ASN A 46 -3.26 -11.03 4.40
CA ASN A 46 -1.98 -11.72 4.37
C ASN A 46 -1.14 -11.31 3.18
N LEU A 47 -1.25 -10.05 2.80
CA LEU A 47 -0.48 -9.55 1.67
C LEU A 47 1.01 -9.57 1.99
N GLY A 48 1.80 -9.93 0.99
CA GLY A 48 3.22 -9.77 1.10
C GLY A 48 3.60 -8.30 1.05
N PHE A 49 4.83 -8.02 1.42
CA PHE A 49 5.26 -6.64 1.50
C PHE A 49 5.27 -5.97 0.12
N GLU A 50 5.71 -6.71 -0.90
CA GLU A 50 5.71 -6.16 -2.25
C GLU A 50 4.29 -5.85 -2.71
N GLU A 51 3.35 -6.72 -2.36
CA GLU A 51 1.97 -6.52 -2.74
C GLU A 51 1.40 -5.27 -2.07
N LEU A 52 1.72 -5.10 -0.80
CA LEU A 52 1.24 -3.93 -0.07
C LEU A 52 1.83 -2.65 -0.65
N MET A 53 3.11 -2.67 -0.97
CA MET A 53 3.75 -1.50 -1.57
C MET A 53 3.18 -1.21 -2.94
N TYR A 54 2.84 -2.25 -3.69
CA TYR A 54 2.22 -2.06 -4.99
C TYR A 54 0.88 -1.34 -4.87
N LEU A 55 0.09 -1.71 -3.86
CA LEU A 55 -1.18 -1.02 -3.61
C LEU A 55 -0.94 0.46 -3.35
N CYS A 56 0.03 0.76 -2.49
CA CYS A 56 0.32 2.13 -2.15
C CYS A 56 0.80 2.93 -3.35
N TRP A 57 1.65 2.31 -4.17
CA TRP A 57 2.14 2.97 -5.36
C TRP A 57 1.00 3.26 -6.34
N ASN A 58 0.13 2.28 -6.54
CA ASN A 58 -0.98 2.46 -7.47
C ASN A 58 -1.88 3.60 -7.00
N ALA A 59 -2.15 3.66 -5.70
CA ALA A 59 -2.95 4.75 -5.16
C ALA A 59 -2.24 6.09 -5.31
N SER A 60 -0.92 6.09 -5.12
CA SER A 60 -0.15 7.32 -5.21
C SER A 60 -0.13 7.88 -6.63
N LYS A 61 -0.22 7.00 -7.64
CA LYS A 61 -0.27 7.48 -9.02
C LYS A 61 -1.48 8.37 -9.26
N ARG A 62 -2.58 8.10 -8.56
CA ARG A 62 -3.77 8.91 -8.72
C ARG A 62 -3.61 10.31 -8.17
N THR A 63 -2.61 10.50 -7.32
CA THR A 63 -2.38 11.82 -6.71
C THR A 63 -1.14 12.50 -7.27
N GLY A 64 -0.58 11.96 -8.35
CA GLY A 64 0.45 12.68 -9.08
C GLY A 64 1.79 12.00 -9.19
N VAL A 65 1.99 10.86 -8.56
CA VAL A 65 3.27 10.16 -8.68
C VAL A 65 3.41 9.60 -10.09
N THR A 66 4.54 9.89 -10.72
CA THR A 66 4.78 9.44 -12.10
C THR A 66 5.95 8.47 -12.20
N ASP A 67 6.68 8.25 -11.12
CA ASP A 67 7.80 7.32 -11.13
C ASP A 67 7.31 5.89 -11.29
N ASP A 68 8.15 5.04 -11.87
CA ASP A 68 7.82 3.62 -11.89
C ASP A 68 7.92 3.06 -10.49
N PHE A 69 7.47 1.82 -10.32
CA PHE A 69 7.34 1.22 -9.02
C PHE A 69 8.67 1.18 -8.27
N ASP A 70 9.72 0.69 -8.92
CA ASP A 70 10.99 0.54 -8.23
C ASP A 70 11.58 1.89 -7.83
N LYS A 71 11.48 2.87 -8.72
CA LYS A 71 11.99 4.18 -8.43
C LYS A 71 11.25 4.82 -7.27
N TRP A 72 9.92 4.71 -7.31
CA TRP A 72 9.10 5.25 -6.23
C TRP A 72 9.39 4.53 -4.92
N LEU A 73 9.54 3.21 -4.99
CA LEU A 73 9.75 2.40 -3.79
C LEU A 73 11.00 2.84 -3.04
N ASN A 74 12.02 3.26 -3.77
CA ASN A 74 13.25 3.72 -3.15
C ASN A 74 13.10 5.04 -2.39
N THR A 75 12.01 5.75 -2.57
CA THR A 75 11.78 6.99 -1.84
C THR A 75 11.02 6.78 -0.54
N VAL A 76 10.53 5.56 -0.31
CA VAL A 76 9.71 5.27 0.86
C VAL A 76 10.57 4.66 1.94
N ALA A 77 10.57 5.27 3.12
CA ALA A 77 11.35 4.77 4.24
C ALA A 77 10.57 3.72 5.03
N THR A 78 9.29 3.98 5.27
CA THR A 78 8.49 3.04 6.05
C THR A 78 7.01 3.36 5.89
N ILE A 79 6.16 2.51 6.44
CA ILE A 79 4.72 2.70 6.46
C ILE A 79 4.26 2.73 7.90
N ASP A 80 3.60 3.81 8.29
CA ASP A 80 2.93 3.87 9.57
C ASP A 80 1.57 3.26 9.47
N GLY A 81 1.08 2.75 10.57
CA GLY A 81 -0.28 2.24 10.63
C GLY A 81 -0.44 0.82 10.19
N LEU A 82 0.65 0.18 9.81
CA LEU A 82 0.61 -1.19 9.41
C LEU A 82 0.55 -2.06 10.62
N GLY A 83 -0.58 -2.69 10.82
CA GLY A 83 -0.69 -3.63 11.90
C GLY A 83 -0.66 -3.04 13.28
N GLY A 84 -0.33 -1.83 13.37
CA GLY A 84 -0.34 -1.16 14.66
C GLY A 84 0.56 -1.75 15.69
N GLU A 85 1.46 -2.49 15.29
CA GLU A 85 2.23 -3.00 16.24
C GLU A 85 3.30 -2.36 16.50
N ASP A 86 3.40 -1.94 17.02
CA ASP A 86 4.36 -1.35 17.28
C ASP A 86 5.08 -1.72 18.16
N PRO A 87 5.68 -1.91 18.17
CA PRO A 87 6.38 -2.37 19.02
C PRO A 87 7.03 -1.83 19.98
N LYS A 88 6.89 -1.55 20.03
CA LYS A 88 7.42 -1.19 20.78
C LYS A 88 7.78 -1.36 21.22
#